data_ae3a522b8ac1d970198ae606df895180
#
_entry.id   ae3a522b8ac1d970198ae606df895180
#
_cell.length_a   1.000
_cell.length_b   1.000
_cell.length_c   1.000
_cell.angle_alpha   90.00
_cell.angle_beta   90.00
_cell.angle_gamma   90.00
#
_symmetry.space_group_name_H-M   'P 1'
#
loop_
_entity.id
_entity.type
_entity.pdbx_description
1 polymer ?
#
loop_
_entity_poly.entity_id
_entity_poly.type
_entity_poly.pdbx_seq_one_letter_code
_entity_poly.pdbx_strand_id
1 'polypeptide(L)'
;MINQQLLNPASIVVIGGSNNVHKPGGSIVRNLISGGYEGQLRVVNPKEKEVQGISVYSDARELPPTDLAIIVVPARFCPDYVELLARDKQTRAFIIISAGFGEETSEGALLEQRILDICQQYGAALIGPNCIGMLNRCHHSVFTLPIPKFSPAGADFISGSGATAVFILESAVVKGLQFNSVWSIGNGKQIGIEDVLQYMDEHFDPETDSHVKLLYVENISDPDKLLFHAGSLIRKGCRIAAIKAGASESGSRAASSHTGAIASSDAAVEALFRKAGIVRCFSREELTTVGCILTLPPFKGRNFNIITIIIIIFFLIFI
;
A
#
# COMPACT_ATOMS: atom_id res chain seq x y z
N MET A 1 -14.19 -0.51 3.17
CA MET A 1 -13.78 -0.45 4.61
C MET A 1 -12.67 -1.47 4.83
N ILE A 2 -11.55 -1.09 5.44
CA ILE A 2 -10.44 -2.02 5.74
C ILE A 2 -10.94 -3.03 6.77
N ASN A 3 -10.62 -4.32 6.58
CA ASN A 3 -11.10 -5.43 7.41
C ASN A 3 -10.00 -6.45 7.72
N GLN A 4 -10.29 -7.40 8.61
CA GLN A 4 -9.33 -8.42 9.03
C GLN A 4 -8.94 -9.37 7.89
N GLN A 5 -9.85 -9.64 6.94
CA GLN A 5 -9.57 -10.48 5.78
C GLN A 5 -8.52 -9.86 4.84
N LEU A 6 -8.37 -8.52 4.85
CA LEU A 6 -7.29 -7.83 4.14
C LEU A 6 -5.98 -7.87 4.93
N LEU A 7 -6.04 -7.70 6.26
CA LEU A 7 -4.85 -7.49 7.10
C LEU A 7 -4.19 -8.79 7.53
N ASN A 8 -4.99 -9.77 7.91
CA ASN A 8 -4.55 -11.07 8.42
C ASN A 8 -5.46 -12.20 7.92
N PRO A 9 -5.47 -12.47 6.61
CA PRO A 9 -6.32 -13.50 6.01
C PRO A 9 -5.90 -14.90 6.48
N ALA A 10 -6.87 -15.76 6.83
CA ALA A 10 -6.62 -17.18 7.06
C ALA A 10 -6.43 -17.95 5.74
N SER A 11 -6.90 -17.38 4.63
CA SER A 11 -6.74 -17.96 3.31
C SER A 11 -6.57 -16.90 2.23
N ILE A 12 -5.62 -17.14 1.31
CA ILE A 12 -5.34 -16.29 0.14
C ILE A 12 -5.48 -17.12 -1.14
N VAL A 13 -6.15 -16.57 -2.15
CA VAL A 13 -6.11 -17.10 -3.51
C VAL A 13 -5.43 -16.12 -4.46
N VAL A 14 -4.53 -16.63 -5.31
CA VAL A 14 -3.92 -15.86 -6.41
C VAL A 14 -4.58 -16.27 -7.73
N ILE A 15 -5.39 -15.38 -8.28
CA ILE A 15 -6.03 -15.57 -9.60
C ILE A 15 -5.04 -15.16 -10.69
N GLY A 16 -4.58 -16.13 -11.48
CA GLY A 16 -3.52 -15.92 -12.47
C GLY A 16 -2.11 -16.16 -11.94
N GLY A 17 -1.98 -16.92 -10.84
CA GLY A 17 -0.67 -17.37 -10.34
C GLY A 17 0.07 -18.21 -11.39
N SER A 18 1.41 -18.20 -11.38
CA SER A 18 2.26 -18.79 -12.41
C SER A 18 3.56 -19.38 -11.87
N ASN A 19 4.09 -20.38 -12.55
CA ASN A 19 5.46 -20.87 -12.31
C ASN A 19 6.54 -19.88 -12.75
N ASN A 20 6.22 -18.96 -13.67
CA ASN A 20 7.16 -17.94 -14.10
C ASN A 20 7.23 -16.80 -13.06
N VAL A 21 8.28 -16.85 -12.21
CA VAL A 21 8.53 -15.86 -11.15
C VAL A 21 8.89 -14.45 -11.64
N HIS A 22 9.07 -14.27 -12.95
CA HIS A 22 9.26 -12.93 -13.55
C HIS A 22 7.94 -12.29 -13.98
N LYS A 23 6.84 -13.03 -13.93
CA LYS A 23 5.49 -12.49 -14.12
C LYS A 23 4.87 -12.11 -12.78
N PRO A 24 4.02 -11.08 -12.73
CA PRO A 24 3.42 -10.62 -11.46
C PRO A 24 2.77 -11.75 -10.64
N GLY A 25 1.96 -12.62 -11.27
CA GLY A 25 1.31 -13.74 -10.58
C GLY A 25 2.28 -14.76 -10.01
N GLY A 26 3.42 -15.01 -10.70
CA GLY A 26 4.47 -15.90 -10.18
C GLY A 26 5.30 -15.25 -9.07
N SER A 27 5.60 -13.95 -9.20
CA SER A 27 6.30 -13.21 -8.14
C SER A 27 5.49 -13.16 -6.86
N ILE A 28 4.17 -12.95 -6.93
CA ILE A 28 3.28 -12.92 -5.76
C ILE A 28 3.30 -14.27 -5.04
N VAL A 29 3.12 -15.38 -5.77
CA VAL A 29 3.15 -16.72 -5.18
C VAL A 29 4.48 -16.96 -4.49
N ARG A 30 5.61 -16.66 -5.16
CA ARG A 30 6.96 -16.76 -4.56
C ARG A 30 7.08 -15.91 -3.28
N ASN A 31 6.64 -14.66 -3.32
CA ASN A 31 6.77 -13.73 -2.19
C ASN A 31 5.90 -14.16 -0.99
N LEU A 32 4.72 -14.73 -1.23
CA LEU A 32 3.89 -15.31 -0.16
C LEU A 32 4.56 -16.54 0.47
N ILE A 33 5.09 -17.45 -0.34
CA ILE A 33 5.80 -18.64 0.15
C ILE A 33 7.07 -18.26 0.91
N SER A 34 7.93 -17.44 0.29
CA SER A 34 9.21 -17.04 0.90
C SER A 34 9.02 -16.10 2.10
N GLY A 35 7.91 -15.38 2.16
CA GLY A 35 7.50 -14.55 3.30
C GLY A 35 6.93 -15.35 4.47
N GLY A 36 6.80 -16.67 4.35
CA GLY A 36 6.32 -17.53 5.42
C GLY A 36 4.83 -17.36 5.73
N TYR A 37 4.00 -17.09 4.71
CA TYR A 37 2.56 -17.02 4.93
C TYR A 37 2.02 -18.33 5.53
N GLU A 38 1.46 -18.25 6.72
CA GLU A 38 1.03 -19.43 7.51
C GLU A 38 -0.38 -19.92 7.16
N GLY A 39 -1.18 -19.10 6.47
CA GLY A 39 -2.54 -19.44 6.06
C GLY A 39 -2.59 -20.36 4.84
N GLN A 40 -3.79 -20.64 4.38
CA GLN A 40 -4.02 -21.49 3.21
C GLN A 40 -3.79 -20.69 1.92
N LEU A 41 -2.70 -20.98 1.22
CA LEU A 41 -2.40 -20.39 -0.09
C LEU A 41 -2.96 -21.26 -1.21
N ARG A 42 -3.76 -20.65 -2.09
CA ARG A 42 -4.40 -21.29 -3.25
C ARG A 42 -4.06 -20.53 -4.52
N VAL A 43 -4.08 -21.23 -5.64
CA VAL A 43 -3.82 -20.63 -6.96
C VAL A 43 -4.92 -21.07 -7.95
N VAL A 44 -5.37 -20.14 -8.77
CA VAL A 44 -6.24 -20.44 -9.91
C VAL A 44 -5.48 -20.14 -11.21
N ASN A 45 -5.32 -21.16 -12.04
CA ASN A 45 -4.74 -21.04 -13.38
C ASN A 45 -5.24 -22.17 -14.29
N PRO A 46 -5.96 -21.89 -15.39
CA PRO A 46 -6.52 -22.94 -16.24
C PRO A 46 -5.48 -23.72 -17.06
N LYS A 47 -4.21 -23.29 -17.06
CA LYS A 47 -3.14 -23.89 -17.89
C LYS A 47 -2.14 -24.71 -17.08
N GLU A 48 -2.10 -24.54 -15.76
CA GLU A 48 -1.13 -25.17 -14.86
C GLU A 48 -1.84 -26.20 -13.99
N LYS A 49 -1.18 -27.29 -13.66
CA LYS A 49 -1.64 -28.27 -12.66
C LYS A 49 -1.06 -28.01 -11.28
N GLU A 50 0.12 -27.42 -11.27
CA GLU A 50 0.87 -27.06 -10.08
C GLU A 50 1.62 -25.74 -10.31
N VAL A 51 1.64 -24.86 -9.32
CA VAL A 51 2.41 -23.61 -9.33
C VAL A 51 3.27 -23.57 -8.07
N GLN A 52 4.59 -23.64 -8.25
CA GLN A 52 5.59 -23.53 -7.19
C GLN A 52 5.30 -24.46 -5.98
N GLY A 53 4.90 -25.70 -6.25
CA GLY A 53 4.58 -26.71 -5.24
C GLY A 53 3.13 -26.66 -4.72
N ILE A 54 2.29 -25.75 -5.23
CA ILE A 54 0.89 -25.62 -4.83
C ILE A 54 0.01 -26.22 -5.90
N SER A 55 -0.89 -27.13 -5.52
CA SER A 55 -1.92 -27.67 -6.42
C SER A 55 -2.88 -26.55 -6.88
N VAL A 56 -3.17 -26.52 -8.16
CA VAL A 56 -3.92 -25.43 -8.80
C VAL A 56 -5.36 -25.83 -9.07
N TYR A 57 -6.26 -24.89 -8.83
CA TYR A 57 -7.65 -24.96 -9.31
C TYR A 57 -7.71 -24.49 -10.75
N SER A 58 -8.36 -25.27 -11.63
CA SER A 58 -8.53 -24.88 -13.04
C SER A 58 -9.59 -23.78 -13.21
N ASP A 59 -10.55 -23.71 -12.29
CA ASP A 59 -11.65 -22.76 -12.27
C ASP A 59 -11.88 -22.22 -10.84
N ALA A 60 -12.10 -20.92 -10.72
CA ALA A 60 -12.38 -20.28 -9.44
C ALA A 60 -13.70 -20.78 -8.79
N ARG A 61 -14.60 -21.34 -9.56
CA ARG A 61 -15.82 -21.97 -9.06
C ARG A 61 -15.57 -23.20 -8.17
N GLU A 62 -14.40 -23.83 -8.33
CA GLU A 62 -14.00 -25.02 -7.54
C GLU A 62 -13.38 -24.63 -6.18
N LEU A 63 -13.07 -23.36 -5.96
CA LEU A 63 -12.47 -22.88 -4.70
C LEU A 63 -13.43 -23.08 -3.53
N PRO A 64 -12.89 -23.43 -2.33
CA PRO A 64 -13.62 -23.26 -1.09
C PRO A 64 -13.73 -21.76 -0.72
N PRO A 65 -14.48 -21.39 0.32
CA PRO A 65 -14.48 -20.03 0.87
C PRO A 65 -13.06 -19.53 1.11
N THR A 66 -12.80 -18.25 0.79
CA THR A 66 -11.45 -17.66 0.80
C THR A 66 -11.53 -16.21 1.24
N ASP A 67 -10.67 -15.78 2.17
CA ASP A 67 -10.72 -14.44 2.76
C ASP A 67 -10.23 -13.35 1.79
N LEU A 68 -9.03 -13.53 1.23
CA LEU A 68 -8.37 -12.56 0.35
C LEU A 68 -8.14 -13.13 -1.03
N ALA A 69 -8.52 -12.39 -2.06
CA ALA A 69 -8.17 -12.69 -3.44
C ALA A 69 -7.20 -11.65 -4.02
N ILE A 70 -6.07 -12.13 -4.57
CA ILE A 70 -5.13 -11.30 -5.31
C ILE A 70 -5.34 -11.58 -6.80
N ILE A 71 -5.78 -10.57 -7.54
CA ILE A 71 -6.21 -10.72 -8.94
C ILE A 71 -5.13 -10.17 -9.88
N VAL A 72 -4.63 -11.06 -10.76
CA VAL A 72 -3.52 -10.79 -11.69
C VAL A 72 -3.91 -11.27 -13.10
N VAL A 73 -5.09 -10.88 -13.54
CA VAL A 73 -5.60 -11.19 -14.88
C VAL A 73 -5.94 -9.89 -15.61
N PRO A 74 -6.08 -9.89 -16.97
CA PRO A 74 -6.45 -8.67 -17.70
C PRO A 74 -7.72 -8.01 -17.15
N ALA A 75 -7.73 -6.68 -17.12
CA ALA A 75 -8.77 -5.84 -16.46
C ALA A 75 -10.21 -6.28 -16.81
N ARG A 76 -10.47 -6.62 -18.07
CA ARG A 76 -11.80 -7.04 -18.54
C ARG A 76 -12.38 -8.26 -17.81
N PHE A 77 -11.54 -9.09 -17.19
CA PHE A 77 -11.98 -10.29 -16.46
C PHE A 77 -12.12 -10.06 -14.96
N CYS A 78 -11.53 -8.97 -14.42
CA CYS A 78 -11.50 -8.71 -12.99
C CYS A 78 -12.90 -8.59 -12.36
N PRO A 79 -13.88 -7.86 -12.94
CA PRO A 79 -15.21 -7.75 -12.35
C PRO A 79 -15.91 -9.10 -12.15
N ASP A 80 -15.79 -10.01 -13.13
CA ASP A 80 -16.43 -11.33 -13.06
C ASP A 80 -15.80 -12.21 -11.96
N TYR A 81 -14.47 -12.15 -11.79
CA TYR A 81 -13.80 -12.83 -10.68
C TYR A 81 -14.19 -12.23 -9.33
N VAL A 82 -14.23 -10.90 -9.21
CA VAL A 82 -14.63 -10.23 -7.95
C VAL A 82 -16.06 -10.64 -7.59
N GLU A 83 -16.99 -10.61 -8.54
CA GLU A 83 -18.38 -10.97 -8.31
C GLU A 83 -18.53 -12.45 -7.89
N LEU A 84 -17.91 -13.38 -8.64
CA LEU A 84 -17.90 -14.80 -8.31
C LEU A 84 -17.38 -15.07 -6.89
N LEU A 85 -16.22 -14.49 -6.58
CA LEU A 85 -15.54 -14.74 -5.30
C LEU A 85 -16.28 -14.09 -4.12
N ALA A 86 -16.79 -12.87 -4.30
CA ALA A 86 -17.56 -12.18 -3.26
C ALA A 86 -18.88 -12.90 -2.94
N ARG A 87 -19.60 -13.34 -4.00
CA ARG A 87 -20.91 -13.97 -3.90
C ARG A 87 -20.83 -15.43 -3.43
N ASP A 88 -19.99 -16.24 -4.11
CA ASP A 88 -20.02 -17.70 -3.98
C ASP A 88 -18.93 -18.24 -3.04
N LYS A 89 -17.84 -17.48 -2.83
CA LYS A 89 -16.68 -17.89 -2.02
C LYS A 89 -16.50 -17.07 -0.74
N GLN A 90 -17.44 -16.18 -0.44
CA GLN A 90 -17.44 -15.33 0.76
C GLN A 90 -16.18 -14.46 0.90
N THR A 91 -15.49 -14.18 -0.21
CA THR A 91 -14.31 -13.32 -0.20
C THR A 91 -14.68 -11.89 0.18
N ARG A 92 -13.99 -11.33 1.15
CA ARG A 92 -14.24 -9.99 1.68
C ARG A 92 -13.04 -9.05 1.59
N ALA A 93 -11.96 -9.50 0.94
CA ALA A 93 -10.82 -8.64 0.64
C ALA A 93 -10.27 -8.95 -0.77
N PHE A 94 -9.93 -7.88 -1.50
CA PHE A 94 -9.39 -7.96 -2.84
C PHE A 94 -8.17 -7.07 -2.98
N ILE A 95 -7.12 -7.57 -3.66
CA ILE A 95 -6.00 -6.80 -4.15
C ILE A 95 -5.95 -6.99 -5.66
N ILE A 96 -6.18 -5.93 -6.44
CA ILE A 96 -6.16 -6.01 -7.91
C ILE A 96 -4.88 -5.36 -8.41
N ILE A 97 -3.97 -6.20 -8.91
CA ILE A 97 -2.67 -5.79 -9.42
C ILE A 97 -2.79 -5.17 -10.81
N SER A 98 -3.69 -5.69 -11.61
CA SER A 98 -3.85 -5.35 -13.03
C SER A 98 -4.11 -3.86 -13.23
N ALA A 99 -3.53 -3.31 -14.31
CA ALA A 99 -3.84 -2.01 -14.89
C ALA A 99 -4.84 -2.17 -16.05
N GLY A 100 -5.25 -1.06 -16.67
CA GLY A 100 -6.23 -1.02 -17.76
C GLY A 100 -7.62 -0.63 -17.27
N PHE A 101 -7.70 0.18 -16.25
CA PHE A 101 -8.94 0.70 -15.66
C PHE A 101 -9.12 2.20 -15.95
N GLY A 102 -9.61 2.96 -14.99
CA GLY A 102 -9.89 4.38 -15.17
C GLY A 102 -8.68 5.26 -15.47
N GLU A 103 -7.47 4.79 -15.17
CA GLU A 103 -6.21 5.45 -15.51
C GLU A 103 -5.87 5.37 -17.01
N GLU A 104 -6.44 4.41 -17.75
CA GLU A 104 -6.14 4.24 -19.18
C GLU A 104 -7.29 4.68 -20.08
N THR A 105 -8.52 4.25 -19.78
CA THR A 105 -9.67 4.46 -20.69
C THR A 105 -10.98 4.67 -19.93
N SER A 106 -11.96 5.27 -20.63
CA SER A 106 -13.34 5.38 -20.12
C SER A 106 -14.03 4.02 -19.96
N GLU A 107 -13.72 3.06 -20.81
CA GLU A 107 -14.21 1.67 -20.65
C GLU A 107 -13.62 1.02 -19.41
N GLY A 108 -12.32 1.25 -19.16
CA GLY A 108 -11.66 0.83 -17.93
C GLY A 108 -12.29 1.43 -16.68
N ALA A 109 -12.70 2.69 -16.72
CA ALA A 109 -13.43 3.33 -15.63
C ALA A 109 -14.78 2.65 -15.31
N LEU A 110 -15.49 2.16 -16.33
CA LEU A 110 -16.73 1.38 -16.11
C LEU A 110 -16.45 0.02 -15.46
N LEU A 111 -15.37 -0.65 -15.83
CA LEU A 111 -14.94 -1.90 -15.17
C LEU A 111 -14.59 -1.64 -13.70
N GLU A 112 -13.85 -0.56 -13.43
CA GLU A 112 -13.51 -0.13 -12.07
C GLU A 112 -14.75 0.15 -11.24
N GLN A 113 -15.71 0.90 -11.78
CA GLN A 113 -16.96 1.20 -11.09
C GLN A 113 -17.75 -0.06 -10.77
N ARG A 114 -17.85 -1.00 -11.71
CA ARG A 114 -18.51 -2.30 -11.46
C ARG A 114 -17.86 -3.07 -10.30
N ILE A 115 -16.52 -3.06 -10.20
CA ILE A 115 -15.82 -3.68 -9.08
C ILE A 115 -16.16 -2.99 -7.76
N LEU A 116 -16.19 -1.64 -7.75
CA LEU A 116 -16.55 -0.87 -6.56
C LEU A 116 -17.98 -1.21 -6.08
N ASP A 117 -18.95 -1.25 -7.01
CA ASP A 117 -20.33 -1.58 -6.71
C ASP A 117 -20.46 -2.99 -6.08
N ILE A 118 -19.73 -3.98 -6.63
CA ILE A 118 -19.68 -5.34 -6.07
C ILE A 118 -19.06 -5.31 -4.67
N CYS A 119 -17.91 -4.66 -4.50
CA CYS A 119 -17.26 -4.57 -3.19
C CYS A 119 -18.16 -3.90 -2.16
N GLN A 120 -18.88 -2.85 -2.54
CA GLN A 120 -19.85 -2.19 -1.67
C GLN A 120 -21.02 -3.11 -1.31
N GLN A 121 -21.59 -3.81 -2.29
CA GLN A 121 -22.70 -4.73 -2.10
C GLN A 121 -22.38 -5.85 -1.11
N TYR A 122 -21.16 -6.40 -1.16
CA TYR A 122 -20.72 -7.51 -0.32
C TYR A 122 -19.91 -7.09 0.90
N GLY A 123 -19.73 -5.79 1.16
CA GLY A 123 -18.92 -5.27 2.27
C GLY A 123 -17.45 -5.67 2.19
N ALA A 124 -16.91 -5.78 0.96
CA ALA A 124 -15.53 -6.20 0.73
C ALA A 124 -14.56 -5.01 0.67
N ALA A 125 -13.34 -5.21 1.17
CA ALA A 125 -12.24 -4.27 1.05
C ALA A 125 -11.51 -4.43 -0.29
N LEU A 126 -11.12 -3.32 -0.93
CA LEU A 126 -10.41 -3.30 -2.21
C LEU A 126 -9.16 -2.42 -2.14
N ILE A 127 -7.99 -3.02 -2.39
CA ILE A 127 -6.74 -2.34 -2.71
C ILE A 127 -6.52 -2.38 -4.22
N GLY A 128 -6.15 -1.26 -4.81
CA GLY A 128 -6.02 -1.10 -6.26
C GLY A 128 -7.34 -0.65 -6.92
N PRO A 129 -7.53 -0.93 -8.21
CA PRO A 129 -6.60 -1.60 -9.13
C PRO A 129 -5.31 -0.81 -9.41
N ASN A 130 -4.47 -1.34 -10.31
CA ASN A 130 -3.22 -0.70 -10.73
C ASN A 130 -2.26 -0.45 -9.55
N CYS A 131 -1.97 -1.48 -8.75
CA CYS A 131 -1.10 -1.40 -7.58
C CYS A 131 -0.01 -2.47 -7.60
N ILE A 132 1.01 -2.35 -6.73
CA ILE A 132 1.97 -3.45 -6.53
C ILE A 132 1.52 -4.45 -5.47
N GLY A 133 0.49 -4.11 -4.69
CA GLY A 133 -0.05 -4.92 -3.62
C GLY A 133 0.22 -4.38 -2.22
N MET A 134 0.23 -5.26 -1.25
CA MET A 134 0.37 -4.93 0.17
C MET A 134 1.39 -5.85 0.84
N LEU A 135 2.16 -5.30 1.79
CA LEU A 135 3.09 -6.01 2.65
C LEU A 135 2.78 -5.72 4.12
N ASN A 136 2.76 -6.74 4.92
CA ASN A 136 2.77 -6.64 6.37
C ASN A 136 3.42 -7.89 6.98
N ARG A 137 3.41 -8.02 8.30
CA ARG A 137 4.00 -9.16 9.00
C ARG A 137 3.24 -10.48 8.78
N CYS A 138 1.98 -10.44 8.30
CA CYS A 138 1.16 -11.61 8.07
C CYS A 138 1.27 -12.15 6.65
N HIS A 139 1.42 -11.28 5.65
CA HIS A 139 1.51 -11.69 4.25
C HIS A 139 2.28 -10.71 3.36
N HIS A 140 2.98 -11.25 2.37
CA HIS A 140 3.77 -10.48 1.39
C HIS A 140 3.07 -10.50 0.02
N SER A 141 1.90 -9.87 -0.07
CA SER A 141 1.03 -9.86 -1.25
C SER A 141 1.45 -8.81 -2.29
N VAL A 142 2.72 -8.84 -2.71
CA VAL A 142 3.28 -7.94 -3.75
C VAL A 142 4.02 -8.73 -4.81
N PHE A 143 4.11 -8.17 -6.04
CA PHE A 143 4.88 -8.79 -7.12
C PHE A 143 6.30 -8.24 -7.26
N THR A 144 6.70 -7.26 -6.46
CA THR A 144 7.98 -6.55 -6.55
C THR A 144 8.98 -7.01 -5.49
N LEU A 145 10.22 -6.60 -5.65
CA LEU A 145 11.33 -6.71 -4.72
C LEU A 145 11.98 -5.33 -4.58
N PRO A 146 12.75 -5.06 -3.51
CA PRO A 146 13.04 -5.94 -2.39
C PRO A 146 11.86 -6.07 -1.41
N ILE A 147 11.83 -7.16 -0.64
CA ILE A 147 10.95 -7.28 0.53
C ILE A 147 11.73 -6.72 1.72
N PRO A 148 11.24 -5.65 2.39
CA PRO A 148 11.93 -5.05 3.53
C PRO A 148 11.84 -5.95 4.77
N LYS A 149 12.65 -5.65 5.79
CA LYS A 149 12.48 -6.26 7.12
C LYS A 149 11.28 -5.64 7.84
N PHE A 150 10.48 -6.50 8.47
CA PHE A 150 9.32 -6.08 9.24
C PHE A 150 9.61 -6.01 10.73
N SER A 151 9.07 -4.98 11.39
CA SER A 151 9.13 -4.76 12.84
C SER A 151 7.89 -3.99 13.28
N PRO A 152 7.30 -4.28 14.45
CA PRO A 152 6.23 -3.45 15.01
C PRO A 152 6.61 -1.97 15.18
N ALA A 153 7.90 -1.71 15.50
CA ALA A 153 8.44 -0.36 15.62
C ALA A 153 8.87 0.26 14.28
N GLY A 154 8.77 -0.48 13.16
CA GLY A 154 9.06 0.01 11.83
C GLY A 154 8.02 1.02 11.33
N ALA A 155 8.26 1.66 10.19
CA ALA A 155 7.32 2.61 9.61
C ALA A 155 6.14 1.91 8.91
N ASP A 156 4.95 2.50 8.95
CA ASP A 156 3.90 2.22 7.97
C ASP A 156 4.13 3.11 6.75
N PHE A 157 4.17 2.52 5.58
CA PHE A 157 4.36 3.25 4.33
C PHE A 157 3.14 3.11 3.43
N ILE A 158 2.55 4.23 3.03
CA ILE A 158 1.35 4.29 2.19
C ILE A 158 1.69 5.07 0.92
N SER A 159 1.48 4.46 -0.25
CA SER A 159 1.84 5.03 -1.54
C SER A 159 0.70 4.96 -2.55
N GLY A 160 0.40 6.09 -3.20
CA GLY A 160 -0.46 6.15 -4.37
C GLY A 160 0.19 5.55 -5.62
N SER A 161 1.54 5.57 -5.69
CA SER A 161 2.31 5.08 -6.84
C SER A 161 3.02 3.77 -6.53
N GLY A 162 2.74 2.73 -7.33
CA GLY A 162 3.42 1.44 -7.22
C GLY A 162 4.91 1.54 -7.58
N ALA A 163 5.25 2.19 -8.69
CA ALA A 163 6.64 2.34 -9.13
C ALA A 163 7.48 3.14 -8.12
N THR A 164 6.92 4.26 -7.61
CA THR A 164 7.61 5.06 -6.60
C THR A 164 7.76 4.32 -5.29
N ALA A 165 6.79 3.49 -4.91
CA ALA A 165 6.89 2.65 -3.73
C ALA A 165 8.11 1.71 -3.81
N VAL A 166 8.36 1.07 -4.95
CA VAL A 166 9.54 0.22 -5.15
C VAL A 166 10.83 1.00 -4.95
N PHE A 167 10.98 2.17 -5.58
CA PHE A 167 12.19 3.00 -5.43
C PHE A 167 12.41 3.49 -3.99
N ILE A 168 11.33 3.79 -3.26
CA ILE A 168 11.43 4.16 -1.84
C ILE A 168 11.86 2.96 -1.01
N LEU A 169 11.31 1.76 -1.25
CA LEU A 169 11.70 0.54 -0.56
C LEU A 169 13.16 0.18 -0.83
N GLU A 170 13.65 0.29 -2.07
CA GLU A 170 15.06 0.06 -2.41
C GLU A 170 15.99 0.99 -1.61
N SER A 171 15.71 2.28 -1.61
CA SER A 171 16.47 3.28 -0.84
C SER A 171 16.38 3.02 0.67
N ALA A 172 15.20 2.68 1.18
CA ALA A 172 14.94 2.44 2.59
C ALA A 172 15.70 1.19 3.11
N VAL A 173 15.67 0.09 2.35
CA VAL A 173 16.33 -1.17 2.72
C VAL A 173 17.84 -0.99 2.87
N VAL A 174 18.47 -0.25 1.96
CA VAL A 174 19.91 0.07 2.03
C VAL A 174 20.25 0.89 3.27
N LYS A 175 19.36 1.80 3.70
CA LYS A 175 19.52 2.61 4.92
C LYS A 175 19.16 1.87 6.21
N GLY A 176 18.66 0.63 6.11
CA GLY A 176 18.25 -0.17 7.26
C GLY A 176 16.89 0.21 7.87
N LEU A 177 16.08 1.00 7.17
CA LEU A 177 14.72 1.32 7.60
C LEU A 177 13.87 0.04 7.60
N GLN A 178 13.22 -0.23 8.72
CA GLN A 178 12.28 -1.32 8.87
C GLN A 178 10.85 -0.82 8.72
N PHE A 179 9.95 -1.71 8.30
CA PHE A 179 8.55 -1.39 8.10
C PHE A 179 7.65 -2.22 9.03
N ASN A 180 6.50 -1.67 9.40
CA ASN A 180 5.40 -2.42 10.00
C ASN A 180 4.44 -2.89 8.91
N SER A 181 4.12 -1.98 7.96
CA SER A 181 3.31 -2.31 6.79
C SER A 181 3.68 -1.43 5.58
N VAL A 182 3.36 -1.93 4.37
CA VAL A 182 3.48 -1.18 3.11
C VAL A 182 2.19 -1.35 2.33
N TRP A 183 1.58 -0.23 1.97
CA TRP A 183 0.33 -0.14 1.26
C TRP A 183 0.53 0.54 -0.09
N SER A 184 0.37 -0.20 -1.19
CA SER A 184 0.29 0.40 -2.51
C SER A 184 -1.18 0.46 -2.91
N ILE A 185 -1.79 1.64 -2.80
CA ILE A 185 -3.24 1.80 -2.98
C ILE A 185 -3.68 1.86 -4.45
N GLY A 186 -2.72 2.05 -5.40
CA GLY A 186 -3.02 2.16 -6.83
C GLY A 186 -3.97 3.32 -7.12
N ASN A 187 -5.03 3.07 -7.90
CA ASN A 187 -6.04 4.10 -8.23
C ASN A 187 -6.79 4.65 -6.99
N GLY A 188 -6.77 3.92 -5.87
CA GLY A 188 -7.27 4.40 -4.58
C GLY A 188 -8.77 4.79 -4.57
N LYS A 189 -9.59 4.13 -5.37
CA LYS A 189 -11.01 4.51 -5.51
C LYS A 189 -11.88 4.15 -4.32
N GLN A 190 -11.58 3.03 -3.64
CA GLN A 190 -12.30 2.66 -2.42
C GLN A 190 -11.48 2.94 -1.18
N ILE A 191 -10.18 2.63 -1.22
CA ILE A 191 -9.25 2.83 -0.11
C ILE A 191 -8.16 3.77 -0.58
N GLY A 192 -8.26 5.05 -0.19
CA GLY A 192 -7.25 6.09 -0.37
C GLY A 192 -6.27 6.17 0.81
N ILE A 193 -5.33 7.11 0.75
CA ILE A 193 -4.38 7.38 1.85
C ILE A 193 -5.13 7.76 3.12
N GLU A 194 -6.14 8.61 2.99
CA GLU A 194 -7.01 9.08 4.06
C GLU A 194 -7.80 7.95 4.74
N ASP A 195 -8.20 6.92 3.98
CA ASP A 195 -8.90 5.75 4.52
C ASP A 195 -7.96 4.86 5.34
N VAL A 196 -6.71 4.70 4.87
CA VAL A 196 -5.69 3.96 5.63
C VAL A 196 -5.34 4.70 6.91
N LEU A 197 -5.17 6.03 6.86
CA LEU A 197 -4.91 6.85 8.05
C LEU A 197 -6.10 6.82 9.03
N GLN A 198 -7.34 6.85 8.53
CA GLN A 198 -8.54 6.68 9.36
C GLN A 198 -8.50 5.35 10.09
N TYR A 199 -8.28 4.25 9.35
CA TYR A 199 -8.21 2.92 9.95
C TYR A 199 -7.13 2.85 11.04
N MET A 200 -5.92 3.37 10.75
CA MET A 200 -4.83 3.40 11.72
C MET A 200 -5.14 4.27 12.94
N ASP A 201 -5.85 5.38 12.77
CA ASP A 201 -6.23 6.28 13.87
C ASP A 201 -7.31 5.65 14.78
N GLU A 202 -8.34 5.06 14.18
CA GLU A 202 -9.46 4.46 14.92
C GLU A 202 -9.06 3.22 15.71
N HIS A 203 -8.02 2.49 15.26
CA HIS A 203 -7.55 1.24 15.88
C HIS A 203 -6.18 1.38 16.55
N PHE A 204 -5.67 2.60 16.72
CA PHE A 204 -4.32 2.84 17.23
C PHE A 204 -4.14 2.39 18.67
N ASP A 205 -3.24 1.43 18.87
CA ASP A 205 -2.72 1.01 20.16
C ASP A 205 -1.27 1.50 20.33
N PRO A 206 -1.00 2.42 21.26
CA PRO A 206 0.34 2.99 21.45
C PRO A 206 1.40 1.98 21.90
N GLU A 207 1.01 0.83 22.42
CA GLU A 207 1.95 -0.19 22.91
C GLU A 207 2.41 -1.15 21.79
N THR A 208 1.56 -1.34 20.76
CA THR A 208 1.79 -2.39 19.75
C THR A 208 1.96 -1.85 18.33
N ASP A 209 1.44 -0.65 18.04
CA ASP A 209 1.43 -0.11 16.70
C ASP A 209 2.63 0.78 16.38
N SER A 210 2.92 0.88 15.11
CA SER A 210 3.93 1.80 14.59
C SER A 210 3.58 3.26 14.90
N HIS A 211 4.55 4.00 15.41
CA HIS A 211 4.43 5.44 15.62
C HIS A 211 4.89 6.29 14.42
N VAL A 212 5.33 5.68 13.32
CA VAL A 212 5.83 6.40 12.14
C VAL A 212 5.03 6.07 10.92
N LYS A 213 4.48 7.08 10.25
CA LYS A 213 3.77 6.94 8.98
C LYS A 213 4.50 7.71 7.90
N LEU A 214 4.80 7.05 6.78
CA LEU A 214 5.43 7.64 5.61
C LEU A 214 4.42 7.62 4.46
N LEU A 215 4.24 8.75 3.78
CA LEU A 215 3.23 8.89 2.75
C LEU A 215 3.87 9.33 1.42
N TYR A 216 3.46 8.68 0.33
CA TYR A 216 3.67 9.21 -1.01
C TYR A 216 2.31 9.52 -1.64
N VAL A 217 1.99 10.81 -1.73
CA VAL A 217 0.66 11.34 -2.02
C VAL A 217 0.58 11.81 -3.47
N GLU A 218 -0.16 11.11 -4.31
CA GLU A 218 -0.50 11.57 -5.67
C GLU A 218 -1.78 12.40 -5.68
N ASN A 219 -2.80 11.90 -5.01
CA ASN A 219 -4.11 12.56 -4.89
C ASN A 219 -4.61 12.49 -3.44
N ILE A 220 -5.43 13.45 -3.07
CA ILE A 220 -6.19 13.50 -1.80
C ILE A 220 -7.65 13.67 -2.18
N SER A 221 -8.45 12.62 -1.99
CA SER A 221 -9.87 12.64 -2.35
C SER A 221 -10.71 13.33 -1.28
N ASP A 222 -10.33 13.18 0.00
CA ASP A 222 -10.98 13.80 1.15
C ASP A 222 -9.95 14.52 2.04
N PRO A 223 -9.67 15.82 1.77
CA PRO A 223 -8.71 16.60 2.54
C PRO A 223 -9.09 16.78 4.02
N ASP A 224 -10.37 16.89 4.33
CA ASP A 224 -10.84 17.05 5.71
C ASP A 224 -10.63 15.79 6.52
N LYS A 225 -10.89 14.63 5.93
CA LYS A 225 -10.62 13.32 6.51
C LYS A 225 -9.12 13.11 6.76
N LEU A 226 -8.27 13.43 5.78
CA LEU A 226 -6.82 13.36 5.93
C LEU A 226 -6.34 14.25 7.07
N LEU A 227 -6.81 15.53 7.09
CA LEU A 227 -6.45 16.49 8.14
C LEU A 227 -6.86 16.00 9.53
N PHE A 228 -8.07 15.46 9.66
CA PHE A 228 -8.61 14.99 10.93
C PHE A 228 -7.81 13.81 11.49
N HIS A 229 -7.63 12.76 10.70
CA HIS A 229 -7.02 11.52 11.15
C HIS A 229 -5.49 11.63 11.28
N ALA A 230 -4.80 12.35 10.38
CA ALA A 230 -3.38 12.63 10.54
C ALA A 230 -3.11 13.47 11.80
N GLY A 231 -3.90 14.53 12.02
CA GLY A 231 -3.79 15.35 13.22
C GLY A 231 -4.11 14.59 14.51
N SER A 232 -5.07 13.66 14.46
CA SER A 232 -5.40 12.78 15.58
C SER A 232 -4.25 11.83 15.91
N LEU A 233 -3.68 11.13 14.92
CA LEU A 233 -2.52 10.27 15.08
C LEU A 233 -1.31 11.01 15.67
N ILE A 234 -1.06 12.24 15.20
CA ILE A 234 0.05 13.06 15.72
C ILE A 234 -0.18 13.43 17.18
N ARG A 235 -1.41 13.77 17.59
CA ARG A 235 -1.74 14.00 19.01
C ARG A 235 -1.60 12.74 19.87
N LYS A 236 -1.79 11.56 19.30
CA LYS A 236 -1.54 10.26 19.94
C LYS A 236 -0.05 9.88 19.99
N GLY A 237 0.86 10.74 19.50
CA GLY A 237 2.30 10.53 19.52
C GLY A 237 2.90 9.95 18.24
N CYS A 238 2.13 9.79 17.18
CA CYS A 238 2.67 9.40 15.89
C CYS A 238 3.44 10.55 15.22
N ARG A 239 4.34 10.19 14.32
CA ARG A 239 5.13 11.09 13.48
C ARG A 239 4.84 10.74 12.03
N ILE A 240 4.44 11.74 11.24
CA ILE A 240 4.03 11.54 9.85
C ILE A 240 4.93 12.38 8.95
N ALA A 241 5.53 11.76 7.93
CA ALA A 241 6.27 12.45 6.88
C ALA A 241 5.68 12.10 5.51
N ALA A 242 5.66 13.07 4.59
CA ALA A 242 5.01 12.89 3.31
C ALA A 242 5.73 13.59 2.14
N ILE A 243 5.70 12.95 0.98
CA ILE A 243 5.97 13.59 -0.32
C ILE A 243 4.65 13.81 -1.04
N LYS A 244 4.48 14.99 -1.64
CA LYS A 244 3.44 15.26 -2.62
C LYS A 244 4.02 15.07 -4.02
N ALA A 245 3.48 14.15 -4.80
CA ALA A 245 3.81 13.98 -6.20
C ALA A 245 3.42 15.21 -7.02
N GLY A 246 4.21 15.52 -8.04
CA GLY A 246 3.88 16.61 -8.96
C GLY A 246 3.95 18.00 -8.33
N ALA A 247 4.89 18.26 -7.43
CA ALA A 247 5.09 19.57 -6.80
C ALA A 247 5.54 20.66 -7.79
N SER A 248 6.17 20.32 -8.91
CA SER A 248 6.49 21.25 -10.00
C SER A 248 5.36 21.28 -11.04
N GLU A 249 5.27 22.37 -11.83
CA GLU A 249 4.28 22.45 -12.93
C GLU A 249 4.41 21.30 -13.92
N SER A 250 5.63 20.90 -14.28
CA SER A 250 5.90 19.77 -15.18
C SER A 250 5.47 18.46 -14.52
N GLY A 251 5.79 18.26 -13.25
CA GLY A 251 5.40 17.11 -12.46
C GLY A 251 3.89 17.04 -12.24
N SER A 252 3.22 18.18 -12.05
CA SER A 252 1.76 18.28 -11.92
C SER A 252 1.07 17.85 -13.22
N ARG A 253 1.57 18.30 -14.38
CA ARG A 253 1.05 17.86 -15.69
C ARG A 253 1.25 16.36 -15.91
N ALA A 254 2.42 15.84 -15.55
CA ALA A 254 2.70 14.40 -15.65
C ALA A 254 1.79 13.57 -14.72
N ALA A 255 1.61 13.98 -13.48
CA ALA A 255 0.73 13.32 -12.52
C ALA A 255 -0.73 13.34 -12.98
N SER A 256 -1.23 14.48 -13.47
CA SER A 256 -2.60 14.62 -13.97
C SER A 256 -2.88 13.76 -15.20
N SER A 257 -1.89 13.63 -16.11
CA SER A 257 -2.03 12.78 -17.29
C SER A 257 -1.98 11.29 -16.96
N HIS A 258 -1.30 10.91 -15.87
CA HIS A 258 -1.16 9.52 -15.47
C HIS A 258 -2.36 9.02 -14.63
N THR A 259 -2.93 9.86 -13.79
CA THR A 259 -3.99 9.44 -12.85
C THR A 259 -5.40 9.86 -13.31
N GLY A 260 -5.51 10.68 -14.36
CA GLY A 260 -6.79 11.26 -14.80
C GLY A 260 -7.45 12.22 -13.79
N ALA A 261 -6.80 12.47 -12.65
CA ALA A 261 -7.29 13.36 -11.60
C ALA A 261 -6.66 14.75 -11.71
N ILE A 262 -7.44 15.80 -11.38
CA ILE A 262 -6.91 17.15 -11.24
C ILE A 262 -6.00 17.15 -10.01
N ALA A 263 -4.71 17.32 -10.22
CA ALA A 263 -3.75 17.39 -9.12
C ALA A 263 -4.10 18.58 -8.21
N SER A 264 -4.25 18.33 -6.91
CA SER A 264 -4.45 19.40 -5.91
C SER A 264 -3.30 20.39 -5.98
N SER A 265 -3.59 21.69 -5.81
CA SER A 265 -2.54 22.72 -5.86
C SER A 265 -1.49 22.45 -4.78
N ASP A 266 -0.21 22.62 -5.14
CA ASP A 266 0.89 22.36 -4.22
C ASP A 266 0.79 23.23 -2.94
N ALA A 267 0.37 24.49 -3.09
CA ALA A 267 0.14 25.42 -1.97
C ALA A 267 -0.98 24.93 -1.02
N ALA A 268 -2.06 24.34 -1.56
CA ALA A 268 -3.13 23.80 -0.73
C ALA A 268 -2.66 22.58 0.06
N VAL A 269 -1.89 21.68 -0.58
CA VAL A 269 -1.34 20.49 0.08
C VAL A 269 -0.31 20.89 1.12
N GLU A 270 0.54 21.89 0.86
CA GLU A 270 1.47 22.45 1.84
C GLU A 270 0.74 22.98 3.08
N ALA A 271 -0.31 23.76 2.87
CA ALA A 271 -1.12 24.29 3.98
C ALA A 271 -1.80 23.17 4.78
N LEU A 272 -2.30 22.13 4.08
CA LEU A 272 -2.90 20.94 4.69
C LEU A 272 -1.88 20.18 5.56
N PHE A 273 -0.71 19.89 5.00
CA PHE A 273 0.35 19.17 5.73
C PHE A 273 0.81 19.95 6.95
N ARG A 274 1.04 21.25 6.81
CA ARG A 274 1.41 22.13 7.94
C ARG A 274 0.34 22.14 9.02
N LYS A 275 -0.94 22.25 8.65
CA LYS A 275 -2.06 22.26 9.59
C LYS A 275 -2.22 20.92 10.31
N ALA A 276 -1.99 19.81 9.61
CA ALA A 276 -2.02 18.47 10.20
C ALA A 276 -0.81 18.16 11.09
N GLY A 277 0.32 18.86 10.91
CA GLY A 277 1.60 18.57 11.56
C GLY A 277 2.44 17.51 10.82
N ILE A 278 2.18 17.30 9.53
CA ILE A 278 2.92 16.37 8.68
C ILE A 278 4.23 17.03 8.23
N VAL A 279 5.35 16.33 8.38
CA VAL A 279 6.66 16.76 7.87
C VAL A 279 6.67 16.59 6.35
N ARG A 280 6.78 17.68 5.60
CA ARG A 280 6.88 17.62 4.16
C ARG A 280 8.31 17.30 3.73
N CYS A 281 8.44 16.32 2.84
CA CYS A 281 9.67 15.95 2.16
C CYS A 281 9.56 16.27 0.66
N PHE A 282 10.67 16.61 0.01
CA PHE A 282 10.71 17.03 -1.39
C PHE A 282 11.38 16.00 -2.31
N SER A 283 12.00 14.97 -1.72
CA SER A 283 12.61 13.87 -2.47
C SER A 283 12.40 12.52 -1.77
N ARG A 284 12.54 11.43 -2.54
CA ARG A 284 12.47 10.06 -2.01
C ARG A 284 13.59 9.81 -0.99
N GLU A 285 14.79 10.34 -1.26
CA GLU A 285 15.94 10.25 -0.38
C GLU A 285 15.68 10.97 0.96
N GLU A 286 15.06 12.14 0.90
CA GLU A 286 14.66 12.88 2.09
C GLU A 286 13.62 12.11 2.90
N LEU A 287 12.56 11.57 2.27
CA LEU A 287 11.54 10.80 2.95
C LEU A 287 12.14 9.57 3.68
N THR A 288 13.02 8.82 3.00
CA THR A 288 13.66 7.65 3.60
C THR A 288 14.60 8.02 4.74
N THR A 289 15.35 9.12 4.61
CA THR A 289 16.24 9.63 5.67
C THR A 289 15.43 10.11 6.87
N VAL A 290 14.37 10.89 6.64
CA VAL A 290 13.43 11.32 7.70
C VAL A 290 12.79 10.09 8.34
N GLY A 291 12.38 9.09 7.58
CA GLY A 291 11.85 7.83 8.08
C GLY A 291 12.81 7.12 9.03
N CYS A 292 14.09 7.02 8.65
CA CYS A 292 15.12 6.46 9.53
C CYS A 292 15.25 7.23 10.85
N ILE A 293 15.24 8.57 10.79
CA ILE A 293 15.34 9.41 11.99
C ILE A 293 14.11 9.25 12.88
N LEU A 294 12.92 9.25 12.28
CA LEU A 294 11.66 9.16 13.02
C LEU A 294 11.46 7.80 13.70
N THR A 295 12.04 6.72 13.16
CA THR A 295 11.97 5.38 13.76
C THR A 295 13.00 5.17 14.89
N LEU A 296 13.94 6.09 15.09
CA LEU A 296 14.86 6.01 16.24
C LEU A 296 14.09 6.18 17.56
N PRO A 297 14.51 5.50 18.62
CA PRO A 297 13.95 5.71 19.96
C PRO A 297 14.00 7.19 20.35
N PRO A 298 12.97 7.72 21.03
CA PRO A 298 13.00 9.09 21.49
C PRO A 298 14.18 9.31 22.45
N PHE A 299 14.90 10.40 22.27
CA PHE A 299 16.01 10.75 23.16
C PHE A 299 15.51 10.97 24.59
N LYS A 300 16.02 10.17 25.52
CA LYS A 300 15.74 10.30 26.93
C LYS A 300 16.87 11.16 27.56
N GLY A 301 16.64 12.44 27.73
CA GLY A 301 17.59 13.34 28.38
C GLY A 301 17.49 14.79 27.88
N ARG A 302 17.97 15.72 28.73
CA ARG A 302 18.02 17.18 28.44
C ARG A 302 19.38 17.61 27.87
N ASN A 303 20.40 16.76 27.93
CA ASN A 303 21.76 17.08 27.52
C ASN A 303 22.07 16.41 26.18
N PHE A 304 22.14 17.21 25.11
CA PHE A 304 22.64 16.77 23.81
C PHE A 304 24.17 16.91 23.82
N ASN A 305 24.87 15.84 23.48
CA ASN A 305 26.30 15.93 23.23
C ASN A 305 26.50 16.63 21.86
N ILE A 306 27.47 17.54 21.78
CA ILE A 306 27.80 18.28 20.54
C ILE A 306 28.06 17.32 19.35
N ILE A 307 28.64 16.15 19.61
CA ILE A 307 28.87 15.11 18.57
C ILE A 307 27.54 14.64 17.97
N THR A 308 26.49 14.44 18.77
CA THR A 308 25.18 14.04 18.29
C THR A 308 24.54 15.12 17.39
N ILE A 309 24.69 16.40 17.79
CA ILE A 309 24.22 17.53 16.98
C ILE A 309 24.96 17.63 15.67
N ILE A 310 26.27 17.44 15.66
CA ILE A 310 27.11 17.46 14.44
C ILE A 310 26.72 16.30 13.51
N ILE A 311 26.48 15.10 14.02
CA ILE A 311 26.01 13.94 13.23
C ILE A 311 24.65 14.24 12.62
N ILE A 312 23.68 14.77 13.39
CA ILE A 312 22.36 15.12 12.87
C ILE A 312 22.46 16.21 11.80
N ILE A 313 23.25 17.25 12.02
CA ILE A 313 23.47 18.33 11.05
C ILE A 313 24.18 17.80 9.79
N PHE A 314 25.18 16.92 9.96
CA PHE A 314 25.88 16.31 8.82
C PHE A 314 24.95 15.44 7.99
N PHE A 315 24.08 14.64 8.64
CA PHE A 315 23.04 13.87 7.95
C PHE A 315 21.99 14.75 7.25
N LEU A 316 21.63 15.90 7.82
CA LEU A 316 20.65 16.82 7.24
C LEU A 316 21.21 17.68 6.09
N ILE A 317 22.54 17.89 6.01
CA ILE A 317 23.18 18.77 5.02
C ILE A 317 23.84 17.96 3.87
N PHE A 318 24.32 16.74 4.14
CA PHE A 318 25.17 15.99 3.22
C PHE A 318 24.56 14.66 2.72
N ILE A 319 23.32 14.36 3.06
CA ILE A 319 22.53 13.26 2.52
C ILE A 319 21.19 13.80 1.99
#